data_2427af32e9b067429db878b8b741c9ca
#
_entry.id   2427af32e9b067429db878b8b741c9ca
#
_cell.length_a   1.000
_cell.length_b   1.000
_cell.length_c   1.000
_cell.angle_alpha   90.00
_cell.angle_beta   90.00
_cell.angle_gamma   90.00
#
_symmetry.space_group_name_H-M   'P 1'
#
loop_
_entity.id
_entity.type
_entity.pdbx_description
1 polymer ?
#
loop_
_entity_poly.entity_id
_entity_poly.type
_entity_poly.pdbx_seq_one_letter_code
_entity_poly.pdbx_strand_id
1 'polypeptide(L)'
;MKKKTIIYGNGEFAHHVHQNIIDQGELEISAFTADRAFIKERTLRGLPVVDFEEVEKTYPPGEFSMLVVIAYWRMRNREVMFNKAKAKGYTLENFIGSGVSLPSDVVMGENNIISEGVIFGSAGQLGDNNMIRPNTYIGHNFKIHNHCYIAPGCTIGGGSEIKSLSFIGIGTTVVDSITIEQETLVGAGSLVLRNTEPWSQYFGSPAKKVGEHAETGITFGQRN
;
A
#
# COMPACT_ATOMS: atom_id res chain seq x y z
N MET A 1 19.40 -12.73 -12.40
CA MET A 1 19.69 -12.68 -10.94
C MET A 1 18.51 -12.01 -10.28
N LYS A 2 18.07 -12.50 -9.12
CA LYS A 2 17.02 -11.83 -8.33
C LYS A 2 17.54 -10.49 -7.83
N LYS A 3 16.66 -9.49 -7.72
CA LYS A 3 17.04 -8.19 -7.13
C LYS A 3 17.23 -8.33 -5.63
N LYS A 4 18.37 -7.91 -5.11
CA LYS A 4 18.65 -7.84 -3.69
C LYS A 4 17.87 -6.70 -3.07
N THR A 5 16.93 -7.02 -2.20
CA THR A 5 15.95 -6.07 -1.67
C THR A 5 15.99 -6.05 -0.15
N ILE A 6 15.79 -4.87 0.44
CA ILE A 6 15.63 -4.68 1.89
C ILE A 6 14.18 -4.35 2.16
N ILE A 7 13.59 -4.95 3.20
CA ILE A 7 12.25 -4.57 3.66
C ILE A 7 12.37 -3.46 4.70
N TYR A 8 11.79 -2.29 4.42
CA TYR A 8 11.65 -1.21 5.40
C TYR A 8 10.32 -1.38 6.15
N GLY A 9 10.41 -1.94 7.32
CA GLY A 9 9.34 -2.33 8.21
C GLY A 9 9.70 -3.63 8.92
N ASN A 10 9.38 -3.75 10.21
CA ASN A 10 9.69 -4.91 11.05
C ASN A 10 8.48 -5.43 11.85
N GLY A 11 7.27 -4.95 11.55
CA GLY A 11 6.04 -5.38 12.18
C GLY A 11 5.43 -6.62 11.52
N GLU A 12 4.31 -7.12 12.08
CA GLU A 12 3.62 -8.31 11.59
C GLU A 12 3.30 -8.27 10.09
N PHE A 13 2.93 -7.09 9.58
CA PHE A 13 2.63 -6.96 8.16
C PHE A 13 3.86 -7.19 7.28
N ALA A 14 5.04 -6.73 7.71
CA ALA A 14 6.31 -7.00 7.01
C ALA A 14 6.63 -8.51 7.01
N HIS A 15 6.29 -9.23 8.09
CA HIS A 15 6.42 -10.69 8.15
C HIS A 15 5.56 -11.39 7.09
N HIS A 16 4.30 -10.96 6.93
CA HIS A 16 3.40 -11.54 5.93
C HIS A 16 3.90 -11.30 4.51
N VAL A 17 4.29 -10.05 4.20
CA VAL A 17 4.82 -9.73 2.87
C VAL A 17 6.11 -10.50 2.60
N HIS A 18 7.01 -10.60 3.58
CA HIS A 18 8.24 -11.39 3.45
C HIS A 18 7.95 -12.88 3.16
N GLN A 19 6.97 -13.48 3.87
CA GLN A 19 6.59 -14.87 3.60
C GLN A 19 6.10 -15.05 2.17
N ASN A 20 5.23 -14.17 1.71
CA ASN A 20 4.69 -14.23 0.35
C ASN A 20 5.81 -14.07 -0.71
N ILE A 21 6.79 -13.19 -0.45
CA ILE A 21 7.97 -13.02 -1.33
C ILE A 21 8.80 -14.33 -1.39
N ILE A 22 9.00 -14.99 -0.25
CA ILE A 22 9.72 -16.28 -0.21
C ILE A 22 9.00 -17.34 -1.03
N ASP A 23 7.69 -17.45 -0.85
CA ASP A 23 6.88 -18.47 -1.50
C ASP A 23 6.83 -18.29 -3.04
N GLN A 24 6.91 -17.04 -3.52
CA GLN A 24 6.93 -16.72 -4.95
C GLN A 24 8.32 -16.66 -5.56
N GLY A 25 9.32 -16.34 -4.75
CA GLY A 25 10.72 -16.39 -5.15
C GLY A 25 11.19 -15.31 -6.13
N GLU A 26 10.49 -14.20 -6.29
CA GLU A 26 10.82 -13.12 -7.23
C GLU A 26 11.91 -12.17 -6.74
N LEU A 27 11.92 -11.86 -5.44
CA LEU A 27 12.91 -10.99 -4.80
C LEU A 27 13.82 -11.79 -3.87
N GLU A 28 15.04 -11.32 -3.67
CA GLU A 28 15.99 -11.83 -2.67
C GLU A 28 16.05 -10.85 -1.49
N ILE A 29 15.40 -11.20 -0.38
CA ILE A 29 15.42 -10.34 0.79
C ILE A 29 16.71 -10.53 1.57
N SER A 30 17.49 -9.46 1.70
CA SER A 30 18.80 -9.47 2.36
C SER A 30 18.74 -9.02 3.81
N ALA A 31 17.80 -8.13 4.17
CA ALA A 31 17.66 -7.60 5.52
C ALA A 31 16.28 -6.96 5.72
N PHE A 32 15.96 -6.72 6.98
CA PHE A 32 14.93 -5.76 7.37
C PHE A 32 15.59 -4.47 7.87
N THR A 33 14.90 -3.36 7.75
CA THR A 33 15.29 -2.09 8.36
C THR A 33 14.09 -1.41 9.00
N ALA A 34 14.34 -0.64 10.04
CA ALA A 34 13.36 0.21 10.72
C ALA A 34 14.05 1.40 11.36
N ASP A 35 13.32 2.48 11.62
CA ASP A 35 13.84 3.59 12.41
C ASP A 35 14.29 3.03 13.79
N ARG A 36 15.43 3.48 14.29
CA ARG A 36 16.11 2.91 15.49
C ARG A 36 15.19 2.72 16.69
N ALA A 37 14.27 3.67 16.90
CA ALA A 37 13.31 3.63 18.01
C ALA A 37 12.35 2.42 17.97
N PHE A 38 12.17 1.80 16.80
CA PHE A 38 11.26 0.67 16.61
C PHE A 38 11.97 -0.69 16.51
N ILE A 39 13.29 -0.73 16.64
CA ILE A 39 14.07 -1.98 16.62
C ILE A 39 14.08 -2.57 18.02
N LYS A 40 13.33 -3.66 18.23
CA LYS A 40 13.32 -4.44 19.47
C LYS A 40 14.31 -5.60 19.41
N GLU A 41 14.45 -6.20 18.23
CA GLU A 41 15.30 -7.36 17.97
C GLU A 41 16.21 -7.09 16.77
N ARG A 42 17.43 -7.61 16.81
CA ARG A 42 18.43 -7.43 15.73
C ARG A 42 18.34 -8.49 14.63
N THR A 43 17.46 -9.45 14.78
CA THR A 43 17.20 -10.49 13.78
C THR A 43 15.69 -10.70 13.63
N LEU A 44 15.26 -10.92 12.41
CA LEU A 44 13.87 -11.20 12.08
C LEU A 44 13.83 -12.27 11.00
N ARG A 45 13.15 -13.39 11.25
CA ARG A 45 13.10 -14.54 10.32
C ARG A 45 14.48 -15.00 9.81
N GLY A 46 15.49 -14.95 10.67
CA GLY A 46 16.87 -15.31 10.32
C GLY A 46 17.66 -14.26 9.53
N LEU A 47 17.05 -13.12 9.22
CA LEU A 47 17.70 -12.01 8.55
C LEU A 47 18.02 -10.87 9.54
N PRO A 48 19.09 -10.08 9.29
CA PRO A 48 19.43 -8.94 10.14
C PRO A 48 18.35 -7.84 10.08
N VAL A 49 18.15 -7.16 11.22
CA VAL A 49 17.37 -5.91 11.32
C VAL A 49 18.35 -4.79 11.62
N VAL A 50 18.48 -3.86 10.68
CA VAL A 50 19.42 -2.74 10.74
C VAL A 50 18.73 -1.40 10.94
N ASP A 51 19.45 -0.44 11.53
CA ASP A 51 18.94 0.91 11.72
C ASP A 51 18.76 1.59 10.37
N PHE A 52 17.57 2.13 10.12
CA PHE A 52 17.30 2.85 8.86
C PHE A 52 18.20 4.08 8.69
N GLU A 53 18.57 4.73 9.80
CA GLU A 53 19.46 5.89 9.80
C GLU A 53 20.83 5.59 9.19
N GLU A 54 21.29 4.32 9.24
CA GLU A 54 22.62 3.89 8.79
C GLU A 54 22.57 2.77 7.73
N VAL A 55 21.39 2.45 7.22
CA VAL A 55 21.17 1.30 6.32
C VAL A 55 22.06 1.34 5.08
N GLU A 56 22.31 2.51 4.51
CA GLU A 56 23.13 2.69 3.31
C GLU A 56 24.62 2.35 3.52
N LYS A 57 25.11 2.29 4.76
CA LYS A 57 26.49 1.88 5.04
C LYS A 57 26.74 0.40 4.76
N THR A 58 25.72 -0.43 5.00
CA THR A 58 25.80 -1.89 4.79
C THR A 58 25.11 -2.34 3.51
N TYR A 59 24.06 -1.64 3.14
CA TYR A 59 23.21 -1.95 1.99
C TYR A 59 23.05 -0.72 1.09
N PRO A 60 24.09 -0.34 0.32
CA PRO A 60 24.07 0.89 -0.46
C PRO A 60 23.01 0.84 -1.58
N PRO A 61 22.33 1.96 -1.89
CA PRO A 61 21.23 2.02 -2.86
C PRO A 61 21.64 1.68 -4.32
N GLY A 62 22.94 1.72 -4.64
CA GLY A 62 23.45 1.28 -5.94
C GLY A 62 23.45 -0.24 -6.13
N GLU A 63 23.42 -1.01 -5.05
CA GLU A 63 23.47 -2.48 -5.06
C GLU A 63 22.17 -3.13 -4.58
N PHE A 64 21.42 -2.41 -3.75
CA PHE A 64 20.18 -2.89 -3.14
C PHE A 64 19.00 -1.99 -3.51
N SER A 65 17.86 -2.60 -3.73
CA SER A 65 16.57 -1.92 -3.76
C SER A 65 15.88 -2.01 -2.39
N MET A 66 14.73 -1.35 -2.25
CA MET A 66 13.96 -1.39 -1.02
C MET A 66 12.47 -1.63 -1.31
N LEU A 67 11.78 -2.28 -0.37
CA LEU A 67 10.34 -2.40 -0.34
C LEU A 67 9.86 -1.83 1.00
N VAL A 68 9.11 -0.73 0.98
CA VAL A 68 8.57 -0.09 2.18
C VAL A 68 7.27 -0.77 2.56
N VAL A 69 7.27 -1.47 3.69
CA VAL A 69 6.15 -2.30 4.15
C VAL A 69 5.61 -1.76 5.48
N ILE A 70 4.80 -0.72 5.38
CA ILE A 70 4.19 -0.03 6.52
C ILE A 70 2.68 -0.24 6.50
N ALA A 71 2.11 -0.64 7.63
CA ALA A 71 0.67 -0.80 7.79
C ALA A 71 -0.07 0.56 7.78
N TYR A 72 -1.39 0.52 7.86
CA TYR A 72 -2.28 1.65 7.63
C TYR A 72 -2.69 2.44 8.90
N TRP A 73 -2.11 2.15 10.07
CA TRP A 73 -2.50 2.78 11.34
C TRP A 73 -2.50 4.31 11.33
N ARG A 74 -1.58 4.90 10.55
CA ARG A 74 -1.52 6.33 10.24
C ARG A 74 -1.17 6.46 8.77
N MET A 75 -2.15 6.80 7.94
CA MET A 75 -1.97 6.79 6.48
C MET A 75 -0.85 7.73 6.02
N ARG A 76 -0.73 8.93 6.61
CA ARG A 76 0.35 9.89 6.27
C ARG A 76 1.75 9.33 6.53
N ASN A 77 1.91 8.41 7.48
CA ASN A 77 3.22 7.77 7.72
C ASN A 77 3.69 6.94 6.52
N ARG A 78 2.78 6.43 5.70
CA ARG A 78 3.13 5.68 4.49
C ARG A 78 3.91 6.56 3.50
N GLU A 79 3.44 7.79 3.29
CA GLU A 79 4.11 8.80 2.47
C GLU A 79 5.46 9.20 3.07
N VAL A 80 5.51 9.48 4.38
CA VAL A 80 6.74 9.85 5.08
C VAL A 80 7.81 8.78 4.92
N MET A 81 7.48 7.51 5.12
CA MET A 81 8.45 6.41 5.04
C MET A 81 8.91 6.15 3.60
N PHE A 82 7.99 6.25 2.63
CA PHE A 82 8.32 6.19 1.21
C PHE A 82 9.32 7.28 0.82
N ASN A 83 9.04 8.52 1.20
CA ASN A 83 9.91 9.66 0.89
C ASN A 83 11.27 9.56 1.58
N LYS A 84 11.34 9.05 2.82
CA LYS A 84 12.61 8.76 3.50
C LYS A 84 13.48 7.78 2.70
N ALA A 85 12.89 6.69 2.20
CA ALA A 85 13.61 5.70 1.41
C ALA A 85 14.09 6.28 0.06
N LYS A 86 13.24 7.06 -0.61
CA LYS A 86 13.62 7.77 -1.86
C LYS A 86 14.73 8.80 -1.62
N ALA A 87 14.69 9.53 -0.53
CA ALA A 87 15.72 10.53 -0.17
C ALA A 87 17.11 9.91 0.05
N LYS A 88 17.17 8.63 0.47
CA LYS A 88 18.43 7.86 0.56
C LYS A 88 18.89 7.29 -0.81
N GLY A 89 18.13 7.51 -1.90
CA GLY A 89 18.49 7.09 -3.26
C GLY A 89 18.07 5.66 -3.62
N TYR A 90 17.25 4.99 -2.82
CA TYR A 90 16.78 3.64 -3.15
C TYR A 90 15.76 3.65 -4.30
N THR A 91 15.92 2.70 -5.21
CA THR A 91 14.84 2.25 -6.09
C THR A 91 13.89 1.40 -5.26
N LEU A 92 12.58 1.65 -5.39
CA LEU A 92 11.59 0.92 -4.61
C LEU A 92 10.92 -0.15 -5.48
N GLU A 93 10.91 -1.39 -4.99
CA GLU A 93 10.36 -2.51 -5.73
C GLU A 93 8.84 -2.60 -5.55
N ASN A 94 8.18 -3.12 -6.58
CA ASN A 94 6.80 -3.56 -6.46
C ASN A 94 6.77 -5.03 -6.03
N PHE A 95 5.80 -5.39 -5.20
CA PHE A 95 5.46 -6.78 -4.91
C PHE A 95 4.11 -7.11 -5.51
N ILE A 96 4.06 -8.09 -6.40
CA ILE A 96 2.85 -8.55 -7.07
C ILE A 96 2.59 -10.00 -6.67
N GLY A 97 1.50 -10.22 -5.94
CA GLY A 97 1.10 -11.50 -5.41
C GLY A 97 0.69 -12.52 -6.49
N SER A 98 0.68 -13.78 -6.12
CA SER A 98 0.27 -14.87 -7.03
C SER A 98 -1.18 -14.69 -7.48
N GLY A 99 -1.46 -15.06 -8.74
CA GLY A 99 -2.81 -15.00 -9.32
C GLY A 99 -3.33 -13.57 -9.54
N VAL A 100 -2.48 -12.55 -9.46
CA VAL A 100 -2.85 -11.18 -9.85
C VAL A 100 -3.04 -11.12 -11.37
N SER A 101 -4.21 -10.64 -11.80
CA SER A 101 -4.47 -10.33 -13.21
C SER A 101 -4.13 -8.86 -13.46
N LEU A 102 -3.01 -8.60 -14.12
CA LEU A 102 -2.51 -7.26 -14.43
C LEU A 102 -2.31 -7.11 -15.94
N PRO A 103 -3.20 -6.39 -16.63
CA PRO A 103 -3.06 -6.12 -18.06
C PRO A 103 -1.79 -5.33 -18.38
N SER A 104 -1.19 -5.61 -19.55
CA SER A 104 0.08 -5.01 -19.96
C SER A 104 0.01 -3.50 -20.27
N ASP A 105 -1.18 -2.98 -20.43
CA ASP A 105 -1.46 -1.55 -20.64
C ASP A 105 -1.70 -0.76 -19.35
N VAL A 106 -1.58 -1.40 -18.19
CA VAL A 106 -1.62 -0.71 -16.90
C VAL A 106 -0.27 -0.10 -16.58
N VAL A 107 -0.25 1.21 -16.40
CA VAL A 107 0.96 1.94 -15.97
C VAL A 107 1.02 1.95 -14.44
N MET A 108 2.17 1.57 -13.88
CA MET A 108 2.35 1.44 -12.44
C MET A 108 3.63 2.14 -11.97
N GLY A 109 3.54 2.85 -10.86
CA GLY A 109 4.66 3.45 -10.15
C GLY A 109 5.46 2.44 -9.30
N GLU A 110 6.12 2.95 -8.26
CA GLU A 110 7.01 2.19 -7.38
C GLU A 110 6.34 1.82 -6.05
N ASN A 111 6.87 0.82 -5.35
CA ASN A 111 6.48 0.40 -4.01
C ASN A 111 5.02 -0.01 -3.86
N ASN A 112 4.40 -0.52 -4.90
CA ASN A 112 3.05 -1.06 -4.80
C ASN A 112 3.11 -2.49 -4.26
N ILE A 113 2.26 -2.78 -3.26
CA ILE A 113 2.08 -4.11 -2.68
C ILE A 113 0.71 -4.61 -3.10
N ILE A 114 0.69 -5.47 -4.10
CA ILE A 114 -0.53 -6.04 -4.67
C ILE A 114 -0.62 -7.48 -4.21
N SER A 115 -1.62 -7.77 -3.40
CA SER A 115 -1.79 -9.10 -2.81
C SER A 115 -2.41 -10.09 -3.80
N GLU A 116 -2.42 -11.36 -3.43
CA GLU A 116 -2.94 -12.47 -4.23
C GLU A 116 -4.40 -12.27 -4.68
N GLY A 117 -4.72 -12.73 -5.88
CA GLY A 117 -6.06 -12.73 -6.44
C GLY A 117 -6.65 -11.36 -6.77
N VAL A 118 -5.84 -10.29 -6.79
CA VAL A 118 -6.29 -8.98 -7.27
C VAL A 118 -6.46 -9.02 -8.79
N ILE A 119 -7.55 -8.43 -9.27
CA ILE A 119 -7.87 -8.37 -10.70
C ILE A 119 -7.98 -6.90 -11.12
N PHE A 120 -7.17 -6.50 -12.09
CA PHE A 120 -7.25 -5.20 -12.73
C PHE A 120 -7.91 -5.29 -14.10
N GLY A 121 -8.76 -4.31 -14.42
CA GLY A 121 -9.18 -4.02 -15.77
C GLY A 121 -8.08 -3.28 -16.56
N SER A 122 -8.25 -3.20 -17.88
CA SER A 122 -7.32 -2.54 -18.80
C SER A 122 -7.34 -1.01 -18.69
N ALA A 123 -6.33 -0.37 -19.30
CA ALA A 123 -6.19 1.09 -19.42
C ALA A 123 -6.17 1.81 -18.06
N GLY A 124 -5.50 1.24 -17.08
CA GLY A 124 -5.42 1.76 -15.73
C GLY A 124 -4.12 2.49 -15.43
N GLN A 125 -4.17 3.34 -14.40
CA GLN A 125 -3.01 4.02 -13.84
C GLN A 125 -2.95 3.78 -12.33
N LEU A 126 -1.83 3.23 -11.86
CA LEU A 126 -1.52 3.03 -10.45
C LEU A 126 -0.28 3.84 -10.09
N GLY A 127 -0.40 4.79 -9.20
CA GLY A 127 0.72 5.60 -8.70
C GLY A 127 1.65 4.81 -7.78
N ASP A 128 2.28 5.52 -6.85
CA ASP A 128 3.28 4.96 -5.97
C ASP A 128 2.71 4.51 -4.62
N ASN A 129 3.38 3.52 -4.01
CA ASN A 129 3.20 3.12 -2.62
C ASN A 129 1.76 2.75 -2.25
N ASN A 130 1.04 2.15 -3.18
CA ASN A 130 -0.31 1.65 -2.91
C ASN A 130 -0.27 0.24 -2.34
N MET A 131 -1.28 -0.07 -1.56
CA MET A 131 -1.48 -1.38 -1.00
C MET A 131 -2.87 -1.88 -1.36
N ILE A 132 -2.92 -2.90 -2.22
CA ILE A 132 -4.16 -3.50 -2.70
C ILE A 132 -4.23 -4.93 -2.18
N ARG A 133 -5.24 -5.17 -1.36
CA ARG A 133 -5.34 -6.39 -0.57
C ARG A 133 -6.09 -7.50 -1.31
N PRO A 134 -6.02 -8.77 -0.81
CA PRO A 134 -6.49 -9.95 -1.54
C PRO A 134 -7.92 -9.84 -2.09
N ASN A 135 -8.12 -10.47 -3.25
CA ASN A 135 -9.45 -10.63 -3.87
C ASN A 135 -10.17 -9.30 -4.16
N THR A 136 -9.43 -8.24 -4.42
CA THR A 136 -9.99 -6.94 -4.84
C THR A 136 -10.12 -6.92 -6.36
N TYR A 137 -11.26 -6.46 -6.85
CA TYR A 137 -11.49 -6.17 -8.26
C TYR A 137 -11.42 -4.67 -8.51
N ILE A 138 -10.68 -4.26 -9.55
CA ILE A 138 -10.57 -2.88 -10.01
C ILE A 138 -10.91 -2.83 -11.49
N GLY A 139 -11.97 -2.13 -11.85
CA GLY A 139 -12.51 -2.02 -13.21
C GLY A 139 -11.55 -1.30 -14.18
N HIS A 140 -11.91 -1.26 -15.46
CA HIS A 140 -11.11 -0.63 -16.51
C HIS A 140 -11.01 0.90 -16.37
N ASN A 141 -10.04 1.53 -17.01
CA ASN A 141 -9.84 2.99 -17.03
C ASN A 141 -9.75 3.61 -15.62
N PHE A 142 -9.28 2.84 -14.67
CA PHE A 142 -9.11 3.30 -13.29
C PHE A 142 -7.91 4.26 -13.16
N LYS A 143 -7.97 5.12 -12.13
CA LYS A 143 -6.82 5.91 -11.69
C LYS A 143 -6.71 5.87 -10.17
N ILE A 144 -5.66 5.24 -9.69
CA ILE A 144 -5.34 5.20 -8.26
C ILE A 144 -4.05 6.00 -8.07
N HIS A 145 -4.13 7.06 -7.27
CA HIS A 145 -2.99 7.92 -6.99
C HIS A 145 -2.01 7.27 -6.01
N ASN A 146 -1.36 8.03 -5.16
CA ASN A 146 -0.26 7.53 -4.32
C ASN A 146 -0.72 7.20 -2.89
N HIS A 147 -0.01 6.27 -2.26
CA HIS A 147 -0.14 5.97 -0.83
C HIS A 147 -1.52 5.46 -0.38
N CYS A 148 -2.36 4.98 -1.30
CA CYS A 148 -3.69 4.47 -0.98
C CYS A 148 -3.62 3.08 -0.34
N TYR A 149 -4.65 2.76 0.44
CA TYR A 149 -4.89 1.43 0.97
C TYR A 149 -6.27 0.95 0.57
N ILE A 150 -6.33 -0.15 -0.16
CA ILE A 150 -7.58 -0.81 -0.56
C ILE A 150 -7.64 -2.16 0.12
N ALA A 151 -8.56 -2.31 1.06
CA ALA A 151 -8.71 -3.49 1.90
C ALA A 151 -9.23 -4.72 1.12
N PRO A 152 -9.16 -5.93 1.69
CA PRO A 152 -9.60 -7.15 1.00
C PRO A 152 -11.04 -7.13 0.49
N GLY A 153 -11.27 -7.78 -0.65
CA GLY A 153 -12.61 -8.02 -1.18
C GLY A 153 -13.36 -6.78 -1.67
N CYS A 154 -12.66 -5.68 -1.96
CA CYS A 154 -13.28 -4.48 -2.53
C CYS A 154 -13.61 -4.68 -4.00
N THR A 155 -14.67 -3.99 -4.46
CA THR A 155 -15.04 -3.91 -5.87
C THR A 155 -15.06 -2.43 -6.27
N ILE A 156 -14.15 -2.04 -7.16
CA ILE A 156 -14.04 -0.68 -7.67
C ILE A 156 -14.49 -0.67 -9.13
N GLY A 157 -15.54 0.07 -9.42
CA GLY A 157 -16.11 0.21 -10.75
C GLY A 157 -15.18 0.89 -11.74
N GLY A 158 -15.40 0.65 -13.04
CA GLY A 158 -14.59 1.20 -14.11
C GLY A 158 -14.67 2.72 -14.19
N GLY A 159 -13.59 3.36 -14.69
CA GLY A 159 -13.50 4.82 -14.79
C GLY A 159 -13.42 5.55 -13.46
N SER A 160 -13.26 4.83 -12.34
CA SER A 160 -13.17 5.45 -11.02
C SER A 160 -11.77 5.98 -10.73
N GLU A 161 -11.71 7.07 -9.96
CA GLU A 161 -10.47 7.71 -9.52
C GLU A 161 -10.38 7.68 -7.99
N ILE A 162 -9.26 7.16 -7.46
CA ILE A 162 -8.97 7.16 -6.01
C ILE A 162 -7.78 8.08 -5.77
N LYS A 163 -8.03 9.21 -5.11
CA LYS A 163 -7.00 10.21 -4.80
C LYS A 163 -6.09 9.74 -3.67
N SER A 164 -4.92 10.39 -3.57
CA SER A 164 -3.85 10.00 -2.64
C SER A 164 -4.29 9.88 -1.18
N LEU A 165 -3.62 8.97 -0.46
CA LEU A 165 -3.80 8.74 0.98
C LEU A 165 -5.21 8.22 1.38
N SER A 166 -6.03 7.81 0.42
CA SER A 166 -7.37 7.29 0.70
C SER A 166 -7.32 5.86 1.24
N PHE A 167 -8.26 5.54 2.12
CA PHE A 167 -8.45 4.23 2.71
C PHE A 167 -9.81 3.67 2.34
N ILE A 168 -9.84 2.52 1.67
CA ILE A 168 -11.06 1.81 1.29
C ILE A 168 -11.19 0.57 2.18
N GLY A 169 -12.22 0.54 3.01
CA GLY A 169 -12.47 -0.53 3.99
C GLY A 169 -12.89 -1.86 3.35
N ILE A 170 -12.73 -2.94 4.10
CA ILE A 170 -13.00 -4.33 3.66
C ILE A 170 -14.38 -4.45 3.02
N GLY A 171 -14.46 -5.11 1.87
CA GLY A 171 -15.74 -5.42 1.21
C GLY A 171 -16.51 -4.21 0.70
N THR A 172 -15.85 -3.07 0.52
CA THR A 172 -16.48 -1.86 -0.04
C THR A 172 -16.75 -2.03 -1.53
N THR A 173 -17.91 -1.54 -1.98
CA THR A 173 -18.25 -1.40 -3.38
C THR A 173 -18.29 0.08 -3.77
N VAL A 174 -17.54 0.45 -4.80
CA VAL A 174 -17.57 1.77 -5.44
C VAL A 174 -18.13 1.57 -6.85
N VAL A 175 -19.22 2.25 -7.21
CA VAL A 175 -19.79 2.11 -8.56
C VAL A 175 -18.93 2.83 -9.60
N ASP A 176 -19.23 2.61 -10.89
CA ASP A 176 -18.46 3.18 -11.99
C ASP A 176 -18.37 4.70 -11.95
N SER A 177 -17.25 5.24 -12.43
CA SER A 177 -17.00 6.67 -12.63
C SER A 177 -17.12 7.53 -11.36
N ILE A 178 -16.77 6.97 -10.22
CA ILE A 178 -16.71 7.69 -8.94
C ILE A 178 -15.32 8.20 -8.65
N THR A 179 -15.23 9.42 -8.14
CA THR A 179 -14.02 9.97 -7.53
C THR A 179 -14.10 9.85 -6.02
N ILE A 180 -13.17 9.08 -5.46
CA ILE A 180 -12.84 9.09 -4.03
C ILE A 180 -11.78 10.17 -3.84
N GLU A 181 -12.15 11.26 -3.19
CA GLU A 181 -11.28 12.42 -3.01
C GLU A 181 -10.14 12.16 -2.02
N GLN A 182 -9.16 13.06 -2.03
CA GLN A 182 -7.91 12.93 -1.26
C GLN A 182 -8.18 12.63 0.21
N GLU A 183 -7.42 11.65 0.73
CA GLU A 183 -7.45 11.28 2.13
C GLU A 183 -8.87 10.99 2.65
N THR A 184 -9.69 10.35 1.81
CA THR A 184 -11.03 9.90 2.21
C THR A 184 -10.95 8.52 2.86
N LEU A 185 -11.61 8.35 4.00
CA LEU A 185 -11.84 7.06 4.63
C LEU A 185 -13.22 6.54 4.27
N VAL A 186 -13.26 5.41 3.56
CA VAL A 186 -14.49 4.65 3.32
C VAL A 186 -14.51 3.44 4.25
N GLY A 187 -15.55 3.34 5.07
CA GLY A 187 -15.70 2.25 6.05
C GLY A 187 -16.00 0.90 5.40
N ALA A 188 -15.73 -0.17 6.12
CA ALA A 188 -15.96 -1.53 5.65
C ALA A 188 -17.43 -1.78 5.26
N GLY A 189 -17.66 -2.56 4.19
CA GLY A 189 -18.99 -2.92 3.70
C GLY A 189 -19.80 -1.74 3.12
N SER A 190 -19.17 -0.62 2.83
CA SER A 190 -19.86 0.54 2.30
C SER A 190 -20.20 0.40 0.82
N LEU A 191 -21.31 1.03 0.38
CA LEU A 191 -21.70 1.18 -1.01
C LEU A 191 -21.60 2.65 -1.42
N VAL A 192 -20.55 3.00 -2.18
CA VAL A 192 -20.30 4.37 -2.62
C VAL A 192 -20.94 4.61 -3.98
N LEU A 193 -21.95 5.45 -4.02
CA LEU A 193 -22.77 5.78 -5.21
C LEU A 193 -22.46 7.18 -5.79
N ARG A 194 -21.66 7.99 -5.11
CA ARG A 194 -21.36 9.39 -5.50
C ARG A 194 -19.93 9.74 -5.10
N ASN A 195 -19.38 10.76 -5.76
CA ASN A 195 -18.08 11.32 -5.38
C ASN A 195 -18.05 11.71 -3.90
N THR A 196 -16.90 11.53 -3.29
CA THR A 196 -16.68 11.92 -1.89
C THR A 196 -16.10 13.34 -1.82
N GLU A 197 -16.03 13.88 -0.62
CA GLU A 197 -15.30 15.10 -0.31
C GLU A 197 -13.94 14.78 0.28
N PRO A 198 -12.90 15.62 0.08
CA PRO A 198 -11.58 15.35 0.64
C PRO A 198 -11.60 15.36 2.19
N TRP A 199 -10.65 14.64 2.79
CA TRP A 199 -10.44 14.50 4.24
C TRP A 199 -11.67 14.04 5.03
N SER A 200 -12.58 13.34 4.39
CA SER A 200 -13.88 12.97 4.94
C SER A 200 -13.99 11.48 5.22
N GLN A 201 -14.94 11.12 6.08
CA GLN A 201 -15.28 9.76 6.43
C GLN A 201 -16.67 9.41 5.88
N TYR A 202 -16.75 8.27 5.19
CA TYR A 202 -17.99 7.76 4.59
C TYR A 202 -18.27 6.35 5.08
N PHE A 203 -19.48 6.09 5.56
CA PHE A 203 -19.91 4.78 6.06
C PHE A 203 -21.31 4.43 5.59
N GLY A 204 -21.58 3.13 5.43
CA GLY A 204 -22.90 2.57 5.22
C GLY A 204 -23.25 2.19 3.78
N SER A 205 -24.44 1.65 3.60
CA SER A 205 -24.99 1.24 2.30
C SER A 205 -26.39 1.82 2.13
N PRO A 206 -26.56 2.92 1.37
CA PRO A 206 -25.51 3.68 0.68
C PRO A 206 -24.60 4.47 1.66
N ALA A 207 -23.36 4.70 1.23
CA ALA A 207 -22.38 5.43 2.03
C ALA A 207 -22.76 6.90 2.18
N LYS A 208 -22.66 7.41 3.41
CA LYS A 208 -22.90 8.81 3.77
C LYS A 208 -21.72 9.38 4.51
N LYS A 209 -21.45 10.67 4.33
CA LYS A 209 -20.46 11.41 5.10
C LYS A 209 -20.87 11.44 6.57
N VAL A 210 -19.95 11.04 7.46
CA VAL A 210 -20.18 10.97 8.91
C VAL A 210 -19.18 11.81 9.71
N GLY A 211 -18.11 12.31 9.08
CA GLY A 211 -17.10 13.11 9.76
C GLY A 211 -15.99 13.59 8.83
N GLU A 212 -15.03 14.30 9.42
CA GLU A 212 -13.84 14.84 8.77
C GLU A 212 -12.59 14.62 9.63
N HIS A 213 -11.40 14.63 9.01
CA HIS A 213 -10.11 14.44 9.68
C HIS A 213 -8.96 15.21 9.02
N ALA A 214 -9.25 16.39 8.45
CA ALA A 214 -8.28 17.19 7.70
C ALA A 214 -6.98 17.47 8.48
N GLU A 215 -7.08 17.76 9.78
CA GLU A 215 -5.91 18.07 10.61
C GLU A 215 -5.09 16.83 10.97
N THR A 216 -5.74 15.75 11.37
CA THR A 216 -5.08 14.54 11.91
C THR A 216 -4.68 13.52 10.84
N GLY A 217 -5.32 13.58 9.66
CA GLY A 217 -5.28 12.51 8.68
C GLY A 217 -6.01 11.25 9.15
N ILE A 218 -6.05 10.23 8.29
CA ILE A 218 -6.65 8.94 8.63
C ILE A 218 -5.77 8.24 9.64
N THR A 219 -6.32 8.03 10.84
CA THR A 219 -5.69 7.29 11.93
C THR A 219 -6.65 6.27 12.51
N PHE A 220 -6.14 5.08 12.78
CA PHE A 220 -6.89 4.03 13.46
C PHE A 220 -6.39 3.90 14.89
N GLY A 221 -7.29 3.89 15.87
CA GLY A 221 -6.93 3.64 17.27
C GLY A 221 -6.30 2.26 17.43
N GLN A 222 -5.30 2.11 18.31
CA GLN A 222 -4.84 0.79 18.70
C GLN A 222 -6.03 0.08 19.37
N ARG A 223 -6.42 -1.06 18.80
CA ARG A 223 -7.33 -1.97 19.53
C ARG A 223 -6.50 -2.54 20.68
N ASN A 224 -6.88 -2.18 21.90
CA ASN A 224 -6.35 -2.79 23.13
C ASN A 224 -6.62 -4.29 23.12
#